data_bcfd3cb6fe3bced575578ea40db12636
#
_entry.id   bcfd3cb6fe3bced575578ea40db12636
#
_cell.length_a   1.000
_cell.length_b   1.000
_cell.length_c   1.000
_cell.angle_alpha   90.00
_cell.angle_beta   90.00
_cell.angle_gamma   90.00
#
_symmetry.space_group_name_H-M   'P 1'
#
loop_
_entity.id
_entity.type
_entity.pdbx_description
1 polymer ?
#
loop_
_entity_poly.entity_id
_entity_poly.type
_entity_poly.pdbx_seq_one_letter_code
_entity_poly.pdbx_strand_id
1 'polypeptide(L)'
;FVFYLLLGQDMHKRKMFRIKEVEDHISKDIRQQEYRLRSRDVQELDENIRGYEDLVMYNLEAGEAMLTKDNDVDIFIDGNEKFRALMEDLRNAEHFIHIQYYIIKNDVLFNQIKDILIEKAAQGVEVRVLFDAMGCRSVRHSYWKWLNEKGVQTAEFFPAILRRLQLRINYRNHRKIVVVDNKVAYVGGFNVGKEYIDLDEKFGHWRDTHLRICGSAVLGLQVRFILDWNY
;
A
#
# COMPACT_ATOMS: atom_id res chain seq x y z
N PHE A 1 25.02 8.90 14.59
CA PHE A 1 25.78 8.61 13.36
C PHE A 1 26.47 7.24 13.45
N VAL A 2 27.26 6.97 14.50
CA VAL A 2 27.96 5.69 14.71
C VAL A 2 26.99 4.50 14.76
N PHE A 3 25.88 4.62 15.48
CA PHE A 3 24.81 3.60 15.49
C PHE A 3 24.22 3.35 14.12
N TYR A 4 24.05 4.39 13.30
CA TYR A 4 23.56 4.25 11.94
C TYR A 4 24.56 3.51 11.05
N LEU A 5 25.85 3.79 11.17
CA LEU A 5 26.92 3.09 10.43
C LEU A 5 27.04 1.61 10.81
N LEU A 6 26.83 1.27 12.09
CA LEU A 6 26.96 -0.10 12.59
C LEU A 6 25.69 -0.94 12.40
N LEU A 7 24.51 -0.31 12.49
CA LEU A 7 23.23 -0.99 12.49
C LEU A 7 22.35 -0.61 11.27
N GLY A 8 22.74 0.41 10.52
CA GLY A 8 22.12 0.82 9.30
C GLY A 8 22.24 -0.29 8.25
N GLN A 9 21.16 -0.56 7.53
CA GLN A 9 21.16 -1.54 6.46
C GLN A 9 20.96 -0.83 5.14
N ASP A 10 21.78 -1.20 4.18
CA ASP A 10 21.58 -0.81 2.79
C ASP A 10 20.38 -1.58 2.24
N MET A 11 19.27 -0.89 2.09
CA MET A 11 18.01 -1.48 1.60
C MET A 11 18.13 -1.96 0.16
N HIS A 12 19.04 -1.36 -0.66
CA HIS A 12 19.28 -1.79 -2.03
C HIS A 12 19.98 -3.16 -2.13
N LYS A 13 20.69 -3.59 -1.08
CA LYS A 13 21.38 -4.89 -1.05
C LYS A 13 20.52 -6.04 -0.55
N ARG A 14 19.31 -5.78 -0.08
CA ARG A 14 18.43 -6.84 0.42
C ARG A 14 17.64 -7.48 -0.71
N LYS A 15 17.65 -8.81 -0.79
CA LYS A 15 16.79 -9.65 -1.64
C LYS A 15 15.29 -9.39 -1.44
N MET A 16 14.92 -8.69 -0.34
CA MET A 16 13.58 -8.31 0.07
C MET A 16 12.71 -7.70 -1.02
N PHE A 17 13.34 -6.95 -1.94
CA PHE A 17 12.63 -6.15 -2.92
C PHE A 17 12.90 -6.64 -4.34
N ARG A 18 13.47 -7.85 -4.50
CA ARG A 18 13.88 -8.39 -5.78
C ARG A 18 13.15 -9.69 -6.08
N ILE A 19 12.05 -9.59 -6.77
CA ILE A 19 11.47 -10.69 -7.54
C ILE A 19 12.01 -10.51 -8.95
N LYS A 20 13.01 -11.30 -9.34
CA LYS A 20 13.77 -11.14 -10.58
C LYS A 20 12.88 -11.04 -11.83
N GLU A 21 11.82 -11.83 -11.90
CA GLU A 21 10.89 -11.81 -13.03
C GLU A 21 10.10 -10.49 -13.12
N VAL A 22 9.70 -9.93 -11.97
CA VAL A 22 9.01 -8.63 -11.90
C VAL A 22 9.98 -7.49 -12.22
N GLU A 23 11.23 -7.58 -11.73
CA GLU A 23 12.29 -6.60 -12.04
C GLU A 23 12.60 -6.57 -13.53
N ASP A 24 12.71 -7.72 -14.18
CA ASP A 24 13.08 -7.81 -15.60
C ASP A 24 12.00 -7.18 -16.50
N HIS A 25 10.71 -7.39 -16.20
CA HIS A 25 9.61 -6.79 -16.95
C HIS A 25 9.50 -5.27 -16.70
N ILE A 26 9.47 -4.85 -15.45
CA ILE A 26 9.40 -3.43 -15.08
C ILE A 26 10.62 -2.67 -15.62
N SER A 27 11.81 -3.23 -15.50
CA SER A 27 13.05 -2.60 -16.01
C SER A 27 13.04 -2.42 -17.53
N LYS A 28 12.38 -3.32 -18.26
CA LYS A 28 12.23 -3.19 -19.72
C LYS A 28 11.30 -2.02 -20.07
N ASP A 29 10.15 -1.95 -19.40
CA ASP A 29 9.15 -0.91 -19.64
C ASP A 29 9.67 0.47 -19.22
N ILE A 30 10.37 0.55 -18.08
CA ILE A 30 11.06 1.76 -17.62
C ILE A 30 12.07 2.24 -18.65
N ARG A 31 12.97 1.35 -19.15
CA ARG A 31 13.96 1.73 -20.18
C ARG A 31 13.30 2.17 -21.47
N GLN A 32 12.20 1.55 -21.86
CA GLN A 32 11.46 1.95 -23.05
C GLN A 32 10.82 3.33 -22.86
N GLN A 33 10.24 3.62 -21.72
CA GLN A 33 9.68 4.94 -21.43
C GLN A 33 10.79 6.00 -21.32
N GLU A 34 11.91 5.70 -20.67
CA GLU A 34 13.09 6.56 -20.59
C GLU A 34 13.62 6.92 -22.00
N TYR A 35 13.78 5.91 -22.87
CA TYR A 35 14.21 6.12 -24.24
C TYR A 35 13.27 7.06 -25.01
N ARG A 36 11.96 6.87 -24.93
CA ARG A 36 10.95 7.74 -25.56
C ARG A 36 11.03 9.17 -25.05
N LEU A 37 11.18 9.36 -23.74
CA LEU A 37 11.31 10.70 -23.14
C LEU A 37 12.61 11.41 -23.57
N ARG A 38 13.73 10.69 -23.61
CA ARG A 38 15.05 11.25 -24.04
C ARG A 38 15.10 11.55 -25.53
N SER A 39 14.48 10.74 -26.38
CA SER A 39 14.46 10.93 -27.81
C SER A 39 13.63 12.11 -28.28
N ARG A 40 13.01 12.87 -27.35
CA ARG A 40 12.09 13.97 -27.62
C ARG A 40 10.94 13.61 -28.59
N ASP A 41 10.63 12.35 -28.72
CA ASP A 41 9.42 11.90 -29.38
C ASP A 41 8.21 12.22 -28.44
N VAL A 42 8.23 13.50 -28.01
CA VAL A 42 7.41 14.12 -26.94
C VAL A 42 5.99 14.42 -27.48
N GLN A 43 5.68 14.02 -28.71
CA GLN A 43 4.31 14.19 -29.23
C GLN A 43 3.25 13.41 -28.46
N GLU A 44 3.68 12.46 -27.63
CA GLU A 44 2.77 11.71 -26.74
C GLU A 44 2.63 12.28 -25.33
N LEU A 45 3.43 13.26 -24.90
CA LEU A 45 3.23 13.91 -23.61
C LEU A 45 2.07 14.90 -23.75
N ASP A 46 1.04 14.68 -22.94
CA ASP A 46 -0.06 15.62 -22.76
C ASP A 46 0.48 17.02 -22.50
N GLU A 47 -0.18 18.05 -23.06
CA GLU A 47 0.22 19.46 -22.84
C GLU A 47 0.32 19.82 -21.36
N ASN A 48 -0.48 19.14 -20.50
CA ASN A 48 -0.44 19.31 -19.05
C ASN A 48 0.85 18.79 -18.38
N ILE A 49 1.63 17.96 -19.07
CA ILE A 49 2.89 17.40 -18.56
C ILE A 49 4.10 18.22 -19.06
N ARG A 50 3.88 19.07 -20.08
CA ARG A 50 4.94 19.96 -20.56
C ARG A 50 5.39 20.89 -19.43
N GLY A 51 6.70 20.93 -19.20
CA GLY A 51 7.32 21.68 -18.09
C GLY A 51 7.54 20.86 -16.83
N TYR A 52 7.10 19.60 -16.80
CA TYR A 52 7.34 18.65 -15.70
C TYR A 52 8.19 17.44 -16.11
N GLU A 53 8.83 17.50 -17.29
CA GLU A 53 9.64 16.41 -17.86
C GLU A 53 10.76 15.97 -16.91
N ASP A 54 11.43 16.94 -16.27
CA ASP A 54 12.49 16.66 -15.29
C ASP A 54 11.97 15.88 -14.08
N LEU A 55 10.76 16.19 -13.61
CA LEU A 55 10.10 15.48 -12.51
C LEU A 55 9.75 14.05 -12.92
N VAL A 56 9.24 13.86 -14.14
CA VAL A 56 8.94 12.54 -14.70
C VAL A 56 10.20 11.71 -14.82
N MET A 57 11.29 12.29 -15.39
CA MET A 57 12.57 11.62 -15.52
C MET A 57 13.18 11.25 -14.18
N TYR A 58 13.13 12.16 -13.20
CA TYR A 58 13.62 11.88 -11.84
C TYR A 58 12.89 10.70 -11.20
N ASN A 59 11.55 10.66 -11.29
CA ASN A 59 10.77 9.55 -10.73
C ASN A 59 11.05 8.23 -11.45
N LEU A 60 11.26 8.28 -12.77
CA LEU A 60 11.59 7.10 -13.57
C LEU A 60 12.96 6.52 -13.20
N GLU A 61 13.99 7.38 -13.10
CA GLU A 61 15.38 6.98 -12.85
C GLU A 61 15.64 6.62 -11.37
N ALA A 62 15.13 7.43 -10.43
CA ALA A 62 15.41 7.28 -9.01
C ALA A 62 14.36 6.45 -8.29
N GLY A 63 13.10 6.45 -8.77
CA GLY A 63 11.96 5.81 -8.15
C GLY A 63 11.50 4.53 -8.83
N GLU A 64 12.04 4.22 -10.02
CA GLU A 64 11.53 3.14 -10.88
C GLU A 64 10.00 3.25 -11.09
N ALA A 65 9.51 4.50 -11.12
CA ALA A 65 8.09 4.82 -11.21
C ALA A 65 7.74 5.31 -12.61
N MET A 66 6.96 4.53 -13.34
CA MET A 66 6.51 4.90 -14.70
C MET A 66 5.42 5.96 -14.66
N LEU A 67 5.47 6.88 -15.62
CA LEU A 67 4.37 7.78 -15.88
C LEU A 67 3.20 7.01 -16.49
N THR A 68 2.03 7.20 -15.91
CA THR A 68 0.75 6.68 -16.42
C THR A 68 -0.21 7.84 -16.66
N LYS A 69 -1.05 7.78 -17.70
CA LYS A 69 -1.89 8.91 -18.16
C LYS A 69 -3.39 8.65 -18.06
N ASP A 70 -3.77 7.40 -17.93
CA ASP A 70 -5.15 6.91 -17.99
C ASP A 70 -5.75 6.71 -16.58
N ASN A 71 -5.41 7.61 -15.66
CA ASN A 71 -5.85 7.47 -14.27
C ASN A 71 -6.98 8.44 -13.95
N ASP A 72 -7.99 7.92 -13.26
CA ASP A 72 -8.98 8.70 -12.54
C ASP A 72 -8.63 8.69 -11.04
N VAL A 73 -8.60 9.89 -10.41
CA VAL A 73 -8.10 10.04 -9.04
C VAL A 73 -9.07 10.85 -8.18
N ASP A 74 -9.65 10.18 -7.19
CA ASP A 74 -10.40 10.83 -6.12
C ASP A 74 -9.47 11.18 -4.96
N ILE A 75 -9.60 12.39 -4.40
CA ILE A 75 -8.81 12.85 -3.26
C ILE A 75 -9.72 12.97 -2.03
N PHE A 76 -9.46 12.17 -1.00
CA PHE A 76 -10.15 12.24 0.28
C PHE A 76 -9.31 12.98 1.31
N ILE A 77 -9.93 13.91 2.02
CA ILE A 77 -9.35 14.60 3.17
C ILE A 77 -10.07 14.28 4.47
N ASP A 78 -11.15 13.52 4.38
CA ASP A 78 -12.00 13.04 5.46
C ASP A 78 -12.03 11.51 5.51
N GLY A 79 -11.85 10.94 6.71
CA GLY A 79 -11.78 9.50 6.88
C GLY A 79 -13.12 8.80 6.67
N ASN A 80 -14.25 9.43 7.03
CA ASN A 80 -15.57 8.83 6.84
C ASN A 80 -15.88 8.64 5.35
N GLU A 81 -15.57 9.66 4.53
CA GLU A 81 -15.76 9.58 3.08
C GLU A 81 -14.87 8.50 2.46
N LYS A 82 -13.58 8.52 2.84
CA LYS A 82 -12.60 7.54 2.35
C LYS A 82 -13.00 6.10 2.69
N PHE A 83 -13.37 5.84 3.95
CA PHE A 83 -13.69 4.47 4.36
C PHE A 83 -15.04 3.98 3.83
N ARG A 84 -16.01 4.88 3.60
CA ARG A 84 -17.26 4.55 2.89
C ARG A 84 -16.97 4.09 1.46
N ALA A 85 -16.18 4.87 0.69
CA ALA A 85 -15.77 4.50 -0.66
C ALA A 85 -14.98 3.18 -0.68
N LEU A 86 -14.03 3.02 0.23
CA LEU A 86 -13.25 1.78 0.36
C LEU A 86 -14.15 0.57 0.60
N MET A 87 -15.09 0.64 1.54
CA MET A 87 -15.98 -0.48 1.85
C MET A 87 -16.91 -0.83 0.69
N GLU A 88 -17.28 0.14 -0.13
CA GLU A 88 -18.03 -0.09 -1.37
C GLU A 88 -17.19 -0.86 -2.40
N ASP A 89 -15.95 -0.43 -2.67
CA ASP A 89 -15.06 -1.13 -3.58
C ASP A 89 -14.72 -2.55 -3.08
N LEU A 90 -14.53 -2.73 -1.77
CA LEU A 90 -14.31 -4.06 -1.19
C LEU A 90 -15.50 -5.01 -1.41
N ARG A 91 -16.75 -4.51 -1.30
CA ARG A 91 -17.96 -5.32 -1.58
C ARG A 91 -18.08 -5.72 -3.04
N ASN A 92 -17.56 -4.89 -3.94
CA ASN A 92 -17.58 -5.12 -5.38
C ASN A 92 -16.42 -5.99 -5.90
N ALA A 93 -15.50 -6.41 -5.03
CA ALA A 93 -14.39 -7.27 -5.41
C ALA A 93 -14.86 -8.62 -5.98
N GLU A 94 -14.24 -9.06 -7.07
CA GLU A 94 -14.57 -10.30 -7.79
C GLU A 94 -13.46 -11.35 -7.71
N HIS A 95 -12.19 -10.92 -7.66
CA HIS A 95 -11.02 -11.79 -7.76
C HIS A 95 -10.13 -11.74 -6.53
N PHE A 96 -9.70 -10.53 -6.14
CA PHE A 96 -8.83 -10.39 -4.98
C PHE A 96 -8.94 -9.02 -4.29
N ILE A 97 -8.60 -9.03 -2.99
CA ILE A 97 -8.44 -7.86 -2.14
C ILE A 97 -7.08 -7.95 -1.46
N HIS A 98 -6.20 -6.99 -1.71
CA HIS A 98 -4.92 -6.85 -1.06
C HIS A 98 -4.89 -5.59 -0.20
N ILE A 99 -4.67 -5.76 1.10
CA ILE A 99 -4.69 -4.68 2.09
C ILE A 99 -3.34 -4.63 2.82
N GLN A 100 -2.77 -3.45 2.91
CA GLN A 100 -1.55 -3.17 3.66
C GLN A 100 -1.73 -1.91 4.48
N TYR A 101 -1.58 -2.04 5.81
CA TYR A 101 -1.63 -0.89 6.73
C TYR A 101 -0.53 -0.95 7.78
N TYR A 102 -0.03 0.21 8.14
CA TYR A 102 0.87 0.34 9.29
C TYR A 102 0.14 0.10 10.61
N ILE A 103 -1.03 0.72 10.79
CA ILE A 103 -1.88 0.54 11.97
C ILE A 103 -3.22 -0.04 11.54
N ILE A 104 -3.60 -1.14 12.18
CA ILE A 104 -4.96 -1.67 12.21
C ILE A 104 -5.33 -1.83 13.68
N LYS A 105 -6.41 -1.17 14.12
CA LYS A 105 -6.97 -1.33 15.45
C LYS A 105 -8.18 -2.26 15.41
N ASN A 106 -8.30 -3.12 16.40
CA ASN A 106 -9.51 -3.94 16.57
C ASN A 106 -10.61 -3.10 17.23
N ASP A 107 -11.27 -2.29 16.41
CA ASP A 107 -12.34 -1.37 16.82
C ASP A 107 -13.52 -1.39 15.83
N VAL A 108 -14.46 -0.45 16.01
CA VAL A 108 -15.69 -0.37 15.21
C VAL A 108 -15.41 -0.25 13.71
N LEU A 109 -14.37 0.51 13.29
CA LEU A 109 -14.05 0.68 11.88
C LEU A 109 -13.51 -0.63 11.27
N PHE A 110 -12.52 -1.24 11.92
CA PHE A 110 -11.99 -2.49 11.40
C PHE A 110 -12.99 -3.62 11.44
N ASN A 111 -13.92 -3.63 12.42
CA ASN A 111 -14.98 -4.64 12.47
C ASN A 111 -15.88 -4.59 11.23
N GLN A 112 -16.23 -3.40 10.73
CA GLN A 112 -16.99 -3.26 9.47
C GLN A 112 -16.20 -3.77 8.26
N ILE A 113 -14.93 -3.40 8.15
CA ILE A 113 -14.04 -3.86 7.06
C ILE A 113 -13.87 -5.38 7.14
N LYS A 114 -13.55 -5.91 8.30
CA LYS A 114 -13.35 -7.33 8.57
C LYS A 114 -14.55 -8.19 8.13
N ASP A 115 -15.77 -7.73 8.43
CA ASP A 115 -16.98 -8.49 8.07
C ASP A 115 -17.11 -8.62 6.55
N ILE A 116 -16.80 -7.56 5.79
CA ILE A 116 -16.73 -7.59 4.33
C ILE A 116 -15.63 -8.55 3.84
N LEU A 117 -14.43 -8.50 4.44
CA LEU A 117 -13.32 -9.35 4.05
C LEU A 117 -13.63 -10.84 4.24
N ILE A 118 -14.28 -11.20 5.36
CA ILE A 118 -14.69 -12.58 5.64
C ILE A 118 -15.78 -13.02 4.66
N GLU A 119 -16.76 -12.17 4.37
CA GLU A 119 -17.80 -12.46 3.39
C GLU A 119 -17.21 -12.71 2.00
N LYS A 120 -16.28 -11.85 1.55
CA LYS A 120 -15.61 -11.98 0.26
C LYS A 120 -14.73 -13.23 0.18
N ALA A 121 -14.00 -13.55 1.23
CA ALA A 121 -13.24 -14.79 1.30
C ALA A 121 -14.15 -16.04 1.22
N ALA A 122 -15.30 -16.02 1.87
CA ALA A 122 -16.31 -17.10 1.77
C ALA A 122 -16.91 -17.23 0.35
N GLN A 123 -16.92 -16.16 -0.45
CA GLN A 123 -17.33 -16.14 -1.85
C GLN A 123 -16.23 -16.59 -2.81
N GLY A 124 -15.03 -16.92 -2.31
CA GLY A 124 -13.88 -17.36 -3.12
C GLY A 124 -12.96 -16.26 -3.61
N VAL A 125 -13.16 -15.01 -3.17
CA VAL A 125 -12.24 -13.90 -3.45
C VAL A 125 -10.96 -14.10 -2.61
N GLU A 126 -9.78 -13.96 -3.23
CA GLU A 126 -8.52 -14.00 -2.51
C GLU A 126 -8.38 -12.75 -1.64
N VAL A 127 -8.26 -12.91 -0.33
CA VAL A 127 -8.12 -11.77 0.60
C VAL A 127 -6.79 -11.87 1.35
N ARG A 128 -5.92 -10.86 1.18
CA ARG A 128 -4.63 -10.75 1.86
C ARG A 128 -4.53 -9.46 2.66
N VAL A 129 -4.15 -9.57 3.92
CA VAL A 129 -3.95 -8.43 4.85
C VAL A 129 -2.52 -8.45 5.38
N LEU A 130 -1.72 -7.47 4.97
CA LEU A 130 -0.37 -7.23 5.46
C LEU A 130 -0.39 -6.11 6.50
N PHE A 131 0.14 -6.36 7.68
CA PHE A 131 0.17 -5.38 8.75
C PHE A 131 1.57 -5.29 9.40
N ASP A 132 1.91 -4.11 9.94
CA ASP A 132 3.19 -3.93 10.63
C ASP A 132 3.10 -4.42 12.09
N ALA A 133 4.10 -5.19 12.52
CA ALA A 133 4.18 -5.77 13.84
C ALA A 133 4.09 -4.74 14.98
N MET A 134 4.70 -3.56 14.81
CA MET A 134 4.71 -2.51 15.83
C MET A 134 3.43 -1.68 15.79
N GLY A 135 2.97 -1.31 14.60
CA GLY A 135 1.76 -0.52 14.42
C GLY A 135 0.51 -1.25 14.91
N CYS A 136 0.48 -2.58 14.77
CA CYS A 136 -0.66 -3.42 15.17
C CYS A 136 -0.45 -4.17 16.49
N ARG A 137 0.51 -3.77 17.33
CA ARG A 137 0.84 -4.43 18.61
C ARG A 137 -0.33 -4.55 19.61
N SER A 138 -1.35 -3.72 19.47
CA SER A 138 -2.55 -3.74 20.31
C SER A 138 -3.51 -4.87 19.94
N VAL A 139 -3.39 -5.44 18.72
CA VAL A 139 -4.20 -6.56 18.28
C VAL A 139 -3.52 -7.86 18.67
N ARG A 140 -4.25 -8.76 19.34
CA ARG A 140 -3.72 -10.04 19.78
C ARG A 140 -3.42 -10.95 18.59
N HIS A 141 -2.33 -11.71 18.66
CA HIS A 141 -1.96 -12.67 17.60
C HIS A 141 -3.07 -13.72 17.34
N SER A 142 -3.80 -14.13 18.35
CA SER A 142 -4.95 -15.02 18.21
C SER A 142 -6.06 -14.47 17.32
N TYR A 143 -6.19 -13.15 17.22
CA TYR A 143 -7.16 -12.50 16.34
C TYR A 143 -6.78 -12.68 14.86
N TRP A 144 -5.51 -12.48 14.52
CA TRP A 144 -5.01 -12.72 13.18
C TRP A 144 -5.13 -14.19 12.77
N LYS A 145 -4.81 -15.11 13.69
CA LYS A 145 -5.01 -16.54 13.48
C LYS A 145 -6.47 -16.88 13.20
N TRP A 146 -7.38 -16.31 13.98
CA TRP A 146 -8.81 -16.48 13.77
C TRP A 146 -9.28 -15.95 12.40
N LEU A 147 -8.74 -14.81 11.91
CA LEU A 147 -9.02 -14.32 10.57
C LEU A 147 -8.53 -15.29 9.48
N ASN A 148 -7.37 -15.91 9.68
CA ASN A 148 -6.88 -16.95 8.74
C ASN A 148 -7.82 -18.16 8.71
N GLU A 149 -8.38 -18.57 9.83
CA GLU A 149 -9.38 -19.64 9.91
C GLU A 149 -10.69 -19.28 9.18
N LYS A 150 -10.94 -17.98 8.98
CA LYS A 150 -12.07 -17.44 8.19
C LYS A 150 -11.76 -17.23 6.71
N GLY A 151 -10.60 -17.67 6.24
CA GLY A 151 -10.18 -17.54 4.83
C GLY A 151 -9.47 -16.23 4.48
N VAL A 152 -9.30 -15.30 5.42
CA VAL A 152 -8.55 -14.06 5.22
C VAL A 152 -7.07 -14.33 5.51
N GLN A 153 -6.22 -14.35 4.49
CA GLN A 153 -4.78 -14.55 4.67
C GLN A 153 -4.15 -13.32 5.33
N THR A 154 -3.45 -13.52 6.45
CA THR A 154 -2.80 -12.42 7.16
C THR A 154 -1.30 -12.64 7.27
N ALA A 155 -0.50 -11.59 7.09
CA ALA A 155 0.95 -11.64 7.27
C ALA A 155 1.43 -10.43 8.09
N GLU A 156 2.42 -10.66 8.93
CA GLU A 156 3.04 -9.65 9.78
C GLU A 156 4.35 -9.17 9.14
N PHE A 157 4.43 -7.90 8.80
CA PHE A 157 5.65 -7.29 8.29
C PHE A 157 6.62 -7.02 9.43
N PHE A 158 7.86 -7.52 9.32
CA PHE A 158 8.86 -7.49 10.39
C PHE A 158 8.38 -8.13 11.70
N PRO A 159 8.09 -9.44 11.69
CA PRO A 159 7.69 -10.16 12.90
C PRO A 159 8.77 -10.01 13.98
N ALA A 160 8.33 -9.66 15.18
CA ALA A 160 9.21 -9.49 16.32
C ALA A 160 9.61 -10.83 16.90
N ILE A 161 10.73 -11.42 16.46
CA ILE A 161 11.29 -12.65 17.03
C ILE A 161 11.62 -12.46 18.52
N LEU A 162 11.94 -11.24 18.93
CA LEU A 162 12.20 -10.84 20.33
C LEU A 162 11.55 -9.48 20.58
N ARG A 163 10.29 -9.46 21.02
CA ARG A 163 9.50 -8.23 21.27
C ARG A 163 10.18 -7.19 22.19
N ARG A 164 11.19 -7.57 22.98
CA ARG A 164 11.90 -6.69 23.94
C ARG A 164 13.26 -6.18 23.46
N LEU A 165 13.83 -6.71 22.38
CA LEU A 165 15.19 -6.37 21.89
C LEU A 165 15.20 -5.88 20.45
N GLN A 166 14.16 -5.15 20.01
CA GLN A 166 14.15 -4.57 18.67
C GLN A 166 15.00 -3.30 18.60
N LEU A 167 16.30 -3.47 18.35
CA LEU A 167 17.21 -2.36 18.01
C LEU A 167 16.90 -1.70 16.64
N ARG A 168 15.94 -2.27 15.88
CA ARG A 168 15.59 -1.84 14.52
C ARG A 168 14.23 -1.12 14.48
N ILE A 169 14.04 -0.14 15.34
CA ILE A 169 12.80 0.62 15.46
C ILE A 169 12.46 1.39 14.17
N ASN A 170 13.48 1.80 13.41
CA ASN A 170 13.33 2.66 12.23
C ASN A 170 12.95 1.91 10.92
N TYR A 171 12.99 0.59 10.90
CA TYR A 171 12.62 -0.20 9.73
C TYR A 171 11.17 -0.66 9.85
N ARG A 172 10.24 0.23 9.52
CA ARG A 172 8.79 -0.05 9.58
C ARG A 172 8.13 0.19 8.24
N ASN A 173 7.12 -0.60 7.95
CA ASN A 173 6.31 -0.41 6.77
C ASN A 173 5.18 0.56 7.08
N HIS A 174 5.41 1.84 6.80
CA HIS A 174 4.43 2.91 7.07
C HIS A 174 3.43 3.13 5.92
N ARG A 175 3.38 2.22 4.93
CA ARG A 175 2.47 2.32 3.79
C ARG A 175 1.05 1.97 4.19
N LYS A 176 0.10 2.63 3.54
CA LYS A 176 -1.32 2.33 3.58
C LYS A 176 -1.73 2.15 2.13
N ILE A 177 -1.89 0.91 1.71
CA ILE A 177 -2.22 0.52 0.34
C ILE A 177 -3.37 -0.47 0.39
N VAL A 178 -4.37 -0.26 -0.45
CA VAL A 178 -5.37 -1.27 -0.77
C VAL A 178 -5.43 -1.41 -2.27
N VAL A 179 -5.48 -2.63 -2.78
CA VAL A 179 -5.71 -2.91 -4.18
C VAL A 179 -6.84 -3.92 -4.32
N VAL A 180 -7.80 -3.62 -5.16
CA VAL A 180 -8.93 -4.49 -5.47
C VAL A 180 -8.93 -4.80 -6.98
N ASP A 181 -8.79 -6.07 -7.33
CA ASP A 181 -8.91 -6.62 -8.70
C ASP A 181 -8.01 -5.97 -9.76
N ASN A 182 -6.93 -5.27 -9.39
CA ASN A 182 -6.17 -4.38 -10.28
C ASN A 182 -7.02 -3.29 -10.97
N LYS A 183 -8.25 -3.06 -10.51
CA LYS A 183 -9.19 -2.06 -11.04
C LYS A 183 -9.12 -0.76 -10.26
N VAL A 184 -8.99 -0.85 -8.94
CA VAL A 184 -8.93 0.31 -8.04
C VAL A 184 -7.86 0.10 -6.96
N ALA A 185 -7.19 1.19 -6.59
CA ALA A 185 -6.25 1.21 -5.49
C ALA A 185 -6.43 2.44 -4.60
N TYR A 186 -6.06 2.27 -3.34
CA TYR A 186 -6.03 3.33 -2.34
C TYR A 186 -4.62 3.51 -1.80
N VAL A 187 -4.17 4.76 -1.67
CA VAL A 187 -2.87 5.09 -1.06
C VAL A 187 -2.95 6.44 -0.35
N GLY A 188 -2.38 6.54 0.85
CA GLY A 188 -2.38 7.82 1.58
C GLY A 188 -2.02 7.70 3.05
N GLY A 189 -2.52 8.65 3.86
CA GLY A 189 -2.12 8.80 5.26
C GLY A 189 -3.04 8.11 6.27
N PHE A 190 -4.34 7.93 5.98
CA PHE A 190 -5.28 7.29 6.92
C PHE A 190 -4.91 5.84 7.23
N ASN A 191 -4.75 5.51 8.52
CA ASN A 191 -4.71 4.13 8.99
C ASN A 191 -6.13 3.62 9.31
N VAL A 192 -6.24 2.37 9.81
CA VAL A 192 -7.51 1.78 10.22
C VAL A 192 -7.67 1.89 11.74
N GLY A 193 -8.55 2.77 12.16
CA GLY A 193 -8.87 3.05 13.55
C GLY A 193 -9.97 4.10 13.69
N LYS A 194 -10.74 4.01 14.76
CA LYS A 194 -11.89 4.87 15.02
C LYS A 194 -11.55 6.37 15.08
N GLU A 195 -10.30 6.71 15.41
CA GLU A 195 -9.80 8.09 15.41
C GLU A 195 -9.79 8.73 14.02
N TYR A 196 -9.62 7.93 12.97
CA TYR A 196 -9.60 8.43 11.58
C TYR A 196 -11.00 8.67 10.99
N ILE A 197 -12.06 8.32 11.74
CA ILE A 197 -13.46 8.58 11.39
C ILE A 197 -14.18 9.40 12.47
N ASP A 198 -13.42 10.20 13.19
CA ASP A 198 -13.90 11.16 14.21
C ASP A 198 -14.65 10.53 15.40
N LEU A 199 -14.46 9.25 15.67
CA LEU A 199 -15.09 8.54 16.78
C LEU A 199 -14.18 8.41 18.02
N ASP A 200 -13.11 9.19 18.09
CA ASP A 200 -12.25 9.27 19.27
C ASP A 200 -12.14 10.73 19.74
N GLU A 201 -12.87 11.05 20.78
CA GLU A 201 -12.95 12.42 21.34
C GLU A 201 -11.59 13.01 21.70
N LYS A 202 -10.60 12.17 22.01
CA LYS A 202 -9.24 12.64 22.34
C LYS A 202 -8.55 13.31 21.15
N PHE A 203 -8.81 12.83 19.93
CA PHE A 203 -8.17 13.33 18.71
C PHE A 203 -9.03 14.36 17.97
N GLY A 204 -10.35 14.38 18.23
CA GLY A 204 -11.28 15.22 17.50
C GLY A 204 -11.32 14.90 16.01
N HIS A 205 -11.52 15.92 15.18
CA HIS A 205 -11.53 15.77 13.72
C HIS A 205 -10.12 15.46 13.20
N TRP A 206 -9.97 14.29 12.52
CA TRP A 206 -8.71 13.88 11.92
C TRP A 206 -8.68 14.16 10.42
N ARG A 207 -7.89 15.14 10.03
CA ARG A 207 -7.64 15.48 8.63
C ARG A 207 -6.35 14.82 8.14
N ASP A 208 -6.41 14.05 7.07
CA ASP A 208 -5.27 13.49 6.36
C ASP A 208 -5.55 13.52 4.85
N THR A 209 -4.68 12.99 4.01
CA THR A 209 -4.90 12.90 2.57
C THR A 209 -4.77 11.46 2.11
N HIS A 210 -5.76 11.00 1.34
CA HIS A 210 -5.80 9.66 0.76
C HIS A 210 -6.33 9.72 -0.66
N LEU A 211 -5.75 8.93 -1.53
CA LEU A 211 -6.15 8.84 -2.93
C LEU A 211 -6.87 7.52 -3.17
N ARG A 212 -7.91 7.55 -3.97
CA ARG A 212 -8.47 6.41 -4.69
C ARG A 212 -8.11 6.57 -6.15
N ILE A 213 -7.55 5.56 -6.76
CA ILE A 213 -6.99 5.59 -8.11
C ILE A 213 -7.59 4.45 -8.92
N CYS A 214 -8.11 4.78 -10.10
CA CYS A 214 -8.48 3.82 -11.15
C CYS A 214 -7.57 4.06 -12.35
N GLY A 215 -7.13 3.00 -13.03
CA GLY A 215 -6.24 3.10 -14.18
C GLY A 215 -4.88 2.42 -13.99
N SER A 216 -3.96 2.65 -14.91
CA SER A 216 -2.69 1.92 -14.99
C SER A 216 -1.77 2.11 -13.77
N ALA A 217 -1.91 3.22 -13.01
CA ALA A 217 -1.13 3.42 -11.79
C ALA A 217 -1.45 2.40 -10.69
N VAL A 218 -2.61 1.73 -10.73
CA VAL A 218 -2.98 0.66 -9.82
C VAL A 218 -1.96 -0.47 -9.84
N LEU A 219 -1.40 -0.79 -11.02
CA LEU A 219 -0.40 -1.85 -11.16
C LEU A 219 0.88 -1.56 -10.38
N GLY A 220 1.32 -0.30 -10.32
CA GLY A 220 2.47 0.09 -9.51
C GLY A 220 2.25 -0.15 -8.01
N LEU A 221 1.05 0.12 -7.52
CA LEU A 221 0.67 -0.14 -6.12
C LEU A 221 0.53 -1.65 -5.86
N GLN A 222 0.01 -2.42 -6.82
CA GLN A 222 -0.07 -3.86 -6.75
C GLN A 222 1.32 -4.50 -6.66
N VAL A 223 2.25 -4.09 -7.53
CA VAL A 223 3.65 -4.55 -7.47
C VAL A 223 4.26 -4.24 -6.11
N ARG A 224 4.04 -3.03 -5.58
CA ARG A 224 4.55 -2.65 -4.26
C ARG A 224 3.99 -3.55 -3.15
N PHE A 225 2.69 -3.86 -3.18
CA PHE A 225 2.08 -4.79 -2.24
C PHE A 225 2.71 -6.19 -2.34
N ILE A 226 2.85 -6.74 -3.55
CA ILE A 226 3.43 -8.07 -3.76
C ILE A 226 4.86 -8.16 -3.24
N LEU A 227 5.68 -7.13 -3.49
CA LEU A 227 7.05 -7.08 -2.98
C LEU A 227 7.10 -7.06 -1.45
N ASP A 228 6.19 -6.34 -0.80
CA ASP A 228 6.11 -6.27 0.65
C ASP A 228 5.50 -7.56 1.26
N TRP A 229 4.58 -8.23 0.55
CA TRP A 229 3.96 -9.50 0.97
C TRP A 229 4.95 -10.66 0.96
N ASN A 230 5.81 -10.73 -0.05
CA ASN A 230 6.78 -11.80 -0.23
C ASN A 230 8.09 -11.59 0.56
N TYR A 231 8.16 -10.55 1.38
CA TYR A 231 9.24 -10.30 2.30
C TYR A 231 9.22 -11.25 3.50
#